data_100a7b3deae6a71dd993b0935710826d
#
_entry.id   100a7b3deae6a71dd993b0935710826d
#
_cell.length_a   1.000
_cell.length_b   1.000
_cell.length_c   1.000
_cell.angle_alpha   90.00
_cell.angle_beta   90.00
_cell.angle_gamma   90.00
#
_symmetry.space_group_name_H-M   'P 1'
#
loop_
_entity.id
_entity.type
_entity.pdbx_description
1 polymer ?
#
loop_
_entity_poly.entity_id
_entity_poly.type
_entity_poly.pdbx_seq_one_letter_code
_entity_poly.pdbx_strand_id
1 'polypeptide(L)'
;MKNSVNDSAIKKLKLLITVVDKAKGEFDADLIRAKAVARYQFGIPAADALFRGEIQLITSKKTGKIRNVISDGEHVLSMRAGDGLYTLRMEGAKRIVEAVPAPHMRVVVMDDSVPFVSEGRNAFAQFVLDCDPEIRLMDEVIVTDKNDNPIATGRAFLVPFEIKQMKKGMAVKVRSGKSDDE
;
A
#
# COMPACT_ATOMS: atom_id res chain seq x y z
N MET A 1 44.05 -28.66 30.14
CA MET A 1 43.09 -27.58 30.32
C MET A 1 42.91 -26.71 29.06
N LYS A 2 42.60 -27.30 27.88
CA LYS A 2 42.42 -26.53 26.59
C LYS A 2 41.05 -26.70 25.93
N ASN A 3 40.11 -27.49 26.49
CA ASN A 3 38.85 -27.82 25.80
C ASN A 3 37.57 -27.07 26.29
N SER A 4 37.64 -26.39 27.45
CA SER A 4 36.40 -25.78 28.00
C SER A 4 36.02 -24.43 27.38
N VAL A 5 37.00 -23.70 26.84
CA VAL A 5 36.77 -22.36 26.25
C VAL A 5 36.10 -22.50 24.88
N ASN A 6 36.43 -23.56 24.13
CA ASN A 6 35.89 -23.81 22.79
C ASN A 6 34.41 -24.26 22.81
N ASP A 7 34.02 -25.00 23.85
CA ASP A 7 32.65 -25.54 23.99
C ASP A 7 31.62 -24.43 24.31
N SER A 8 32.03 -23.45 25.13
CA SER A 8 31.17 -22.28 25.42
C SER A 8 30.99 -21.37 24.21
N ALA A 9 32.04 -21.16 23.41
CA ALA A 9 31.95 -20.40 22.17
C ALA A 9 31.07 -21.09 21.12
N ILE A 10 31.21 -22.40 21.01
CA ILE A 10 30.38 -23.21 20.08
C ILE A 10 28.91 -23.19 20.51
N LYS A 11 28.60 -23.29 21.79
CA LYS A 11 27.24 -23.17 22.32
C LYS A 11 26.62 -21.77 22.03
N LYS A 12 27.39 -20.68 22.28
CA LYS A 12 26.93 -19.33 21.92
C LYS A 12 26.68 -19.17 20.42
N LEU A 13 27.56 -19.70 19.58
CA LEU A 13 27.42 -19.64 18.13
C LEU A 13 26.17 -20.40 17.66
N LYS A 14 25.93 -21.61 18.17
CA LYS A 14 24.72 -22.39 17.87
C LYS A 14 23.45 -21.67 18.30
N LEU A 15 23.45 -21.04 19.49
CA LEU A 15 22.31 -20.27 19.97
C LEU A 15 22.04 -19.05 19.07
N LEU A 16 23.09 -18.34 18.66
CA LEU A 16 22.99 -17.21 17.72
C LEU A 16 22.43 -17.65 16.36
N ILE A 17 22.93 -18.73 15.79
CA ILE A 17 22.45 -19.29 14.52
C ILE A 17 20.96 -19.67 14.64
N THR A 18 20.56 -20.34 15.72
CA THR A 18 19.16 -20.73 15.95
C THR A 18 18.24 -19.52 16.11
N VAL A 19 18.70 -18.45 16.77
CA VAL A 19 17.93 -17.20 16.91
C VAL A 19 17.81 -16.49 15.57
N VAL A 20 18.89 -16.44 14.78
CA VAL A 20 18.88 -15.83 13.44
C VAL A 20 17.98 -16.60 12.48
N ASP A 21 18.07 -17.95 12.49
CA ASP A 21 17.22 -18.80 11.63
C ASP A 21 15.73 -18.70 12.01
N LYS A 22 15.43 -18.63 13.31
CA LYS A 22 14.06 -18.43 13.79
C LYS A 22 13.53 -17.05 13.42
N ALA A 23 14.32 -16.01 13.60
CA ALA A 23 13.96 -14.64 13.20
C ALA A 23 13.77 -14.52 11.69
N LYS A 24 14.62 -15.19 10.88
CA LYS A 24 14.53 -15.20 9.43
C LYS A 24 13.29 -15.97 8.95
N GLY A 25 12.97 -17.12 9.55
CA GLY A 25 11.76 -17.90 9.24
C GLY A 25 10.48 -17.15 9.59
N GLU A 26 10.45 -16.42 10.72
CA GLU A 26 9.31 -15.60 11.13
C GLU A 26 9.15 -14.36 10.22
N PHE A 27 10.26 -13.75 9.80
CA PHE A 27 10.26 -12.67 8.83
C PHE A 27 9.74 -13.12 7.46
N ASP A 28 10.17 -14.28 6.96
CA ASP A 28 9.70 -14.85 5.70
C ASP A 28 8.20 -15.15 5.74
N ALA A 29 7.67 -15.67 6.84
CA ALA A 29 6.24 -15.93 7.03
C ALA A 29 5.40 -14.64 7.02
N ASP A 30 5.89 -13.58 7.68
CA ASP A 30 5.23 -12.29 7.70
C ASP A 30 5.27 -11.60 6.33
N LEU A 31 6.36 -11.73 5.59
CA LEU A 31 6.48 -11.24 4.23
C LEU A 31 5.52 -11.96 3.26
N ILE A 32 5.43 -13.30 3.37
CA ILE A 32 4.47 -14.10 2.58
C ILE A 32 3.04 -13.64 2.88
N ARG A 33 2.71 -13.45 4.15
CA ARG A 33 1.39 -12.99 4.60
C ARG A 33 1.10 -11.57 4.09
N ALA A 34 2.08 -10.66 4.20
CA ALA A 34 1.95 -9.31 3.70
C ALA A 34 1.69 -9.26 2.19
N LYS A 35 2.46 -10.01 1.41
CA LYS A 35 2.26 -10.14 -0.04
C LYS A 35 0.91 -10.76 -0.40
N ALA A 36 0.46 -11.77 0.33
CA ALA A 36 -0.83 -12.41 0.07
C ALA A 36 -2.00 -11.44 0.23
N VAL A 37 -2.00 -10.59 1.27
CA VAL A 37 -3.00 -9.54 1.45
C VAL A 37 -2.96 -8.51 0.32
N ALA A 38 -1.77 -8.07 -0.09
CA ALA A 38 -1.63 -7.13 -1.19
C ALA A 38 -2.11 -7.71 -2.53
N ARG A 39 -1.80 -8.98 -2.82
CA ARG A 39 -2.28 -9.68 -4.02
C ARG A 39 -3.80 -9.84 -4.04
N TYR A 40 -4.39 -10.13 -2.90
CA TYR A 40 -5.84 -10.19 -2.76
C TYR A 40 -6.50 -8.84 -3.02
N GLN A 41 -5.92 -7.76 -2.49
CA GLN A 41 -6.53 -6.43 -2.51
C GLN A 41 -6.29 -5.67 -3.83
N PHE A 42 -5.09 -5.77 -4.41
CA PHE A 42 -4.63 -4.95 -5.55
C PHE A 42 -4.36 -5.75 -6.83
N GLY A 43 -4.41 -7.09 -6.74
CA GLY A 43 -4.00 -7.96 -7.83
C GLY A 43 -2.49 -8.23 -7.84
N ILE A 44 -2.08 -9.25 -8.60
CA ILE A 44 -0.68 -9.74 -8.61
C ILE A 44 0.29 -8.67 -9.14
N PRO A 45 0.06 -8.02 -10.30
CA PRO A 45 1.02 -7.06 -10.85
C PRO A 45 1.24 -5.85 -9.92
N ALA A 46 0.16 -5.31 -9.33
CA ALA A 46 0.25 -4.21 -8.39
C ALA A 46 0.98 -4.60 -7.10
N ALA A 47 0.67 -5.78 -6.55
CA ALA A 47 1.35 -6.28 -5.37
C ALA A 47 2.85 -6.49 -5.62
N ASP A 48 3.23 -7.05 -6.76
CA ASP A 48 4.64 -7.27 -7.09
C ASP A 48 5.39 -5.94 -7.26
N ALA A 49 4.76 -4.90 -7.80
CA ALA A 49 5.32 -3.55 -7.85
C ALA A 49 5.52 -2.91 -6.47
N LEU A 50 4.56 -3.13 -5.53
CA LEU A 50 4.64 -2.63 -4.16
C LEU A 50 5.71 -3.32 -3.32
N PHE A 51 6.01 -4.58 -3.60
CA PHE A 51 6.99 -5.39 -2.88
C PHE A 51 8.27 -5.63 -3.67
N ARG A 52 8.66 -4.69 -4.54
CA ARG A 52 9.94 -4.72 -5.25
C ARG A 52 11.09 -4.31 -4.34
N GLY A 53 12.32 -4.79 -4.62
CA GLY A 53 13.53 -4.39 -3.93
C GLY A 53 13.62 -4.87 -2.47
N GLU A 54 14.26 -4.07 -1.62
CA GLU A 54 14.44 -4.37 -0.20
C GLU A 54 13.16 -4.07 0.60
N ILE A 55 12.61 -5.09 1.27
CA ILE A 55 11.37 -4.96 2.03
C ILE A 55 11.65 -4.96 3.53
N GLN A 56 11.16 -3.93 4.21
CA GLN A 56 11.14 -3.83 5.65
C GLN A 56 9.70 -3.79 6.16
N LEU A 57 9.33 -4.72 7.03
CA LEU A 57 8.03 -4.75 7.69
C LEU A 57 8.13 -4.10 9.06
N ILE A 58 7.35 -3.04 9.27
CA ILE A 58 7.22 -2.40 10.59
C ILE A 58 6.06 -3.04 11.32
N THR A 59 6.35 -3.63 12.48
CA THR A 59 5.35 -4.31 13.32
C THR A 59 5.01 -3.50 14.58
N SER A 60 3.83 -3.75 15.11
CA SER A 60 3.39 -3.19 16.38
C SER A 60 4.13 -3.86 17.55
N LYS A 61 4.81 -3.11 18.37
CA LYS A 61 5.48 -3.62 19.59
C LYS A 61 4.50 -4.33 20.55
N LYS A 62 3.24 -3.90 20.59
CA LYS A 62 2.23 -4.45 21.51
C LYS A 62 1.59 -5.74 20.98
N THR A 63 1.39 -5.87 19.68
CA THR A 63 0.58 -6.96 19.09
C THR A 63 1.34 -7.84 18.11
N GLY A 64 2.58 -7.50 17.74
CA GLY A 64 3.36 -8.18 16.71
C GLY A 64 2.78 -8.05 15.28
N LYS A 65 1.61 -7.42 15.11
CA LYS A 65 0.97 -7.28 13.80
C LYS A 65 1.70 -6.28 12.91
N ILE A 66 1.78 -6.60 11.62
CA ILE A 66 2.32 -5.70 10.59
C ILE A 66 1.53 -4.39 10.61
N ARG A 67 2.24 -3.27 10.58
CA ARG A 67 1.69 -1.91 10.52
C ARG A 67 1.96 -1.24 9.19
N ASN A 68 3.23 -1.24 8.78
CA ASN A 68 3.65 -0.56 7.56
C ASN A 68 4.56 -1.49 6.75
N VAL A 69 4.53 -1.28 5.44
CA VAL A 69 5.47 -1.88 4.50
C VAL A 69 6.33 -0.76 3.93
N ILE A 70 7.63 -0.90 4.12
CA ILE A 70 8.66 -0.06 3.53
C ILE A 70 9.31 -0.87 2.41
N SER A 71 9.50 -0.27 1.26
CA SER A 71 10.14 -0.89 0.09
C SER A 71 11.17 0.08 -0.47
N ASP A 72 12.43 -0.35 -0.55
CA ASP A 72 13.58 0.49 -0.93
C ASP A 72 13.67 1.79 -0.11
N GLY A 73 13.37 1.71 1.20
CA GLY A 73 13.38 2.85 2.11
C GLY A 73 12.10 3.70 2.10
N GLU A 74 11.19 3.50 1.15
CA GLU A 74 9.99 4.30 0.97
C GLU A 74 8.75 3.64 1.58
N HIS A 75 7.89 4.43 2.23
CA HIS A 75 6.65 3.94 2.83
C HIS A 75 5.56 3.74 1.76
N VAL A 76 5.28 2.50 1.40
CA VAL A 76 4.35 2.17 0.32
C VAL A 76 2.95 1.79 0.79
N LEU A 77 2.83 1.12 1.95
CA LEU A 77 1.55 0.63 2.49
C LEU A 77 1.45 0.77 4.01
N SER A 78 0.25 1.06 4.49
CA SER A 78 -0.09 0.93 5.92
C SER A 78 -1.23 -0.07 6.10
N MET A 79 -1.10 -0.99 7.06
CA MET A 79 -2.15 -1.97 7.37
C MET A 79 -3.19 -1.39 8.32
N ARG A 80 -4.45 -1.50 7.97
CA ARG A 80 -5.58 -1.09 8.80
C ARG A 80 -5.78 -2.09 9.94
N ALA A 81 -5.94 -1.58 11.15
CA ALA A 81 -6.09 -2.42 12.33
C ALA A 81 -7.43 -3.17 12.39
N GLY A 82 -8.48 -2.64 11.75
CA GLY A 82 -9.84 -3.16 11.83
C GLY A 82 -10.10 -4.37 10.95
N ASP A 83 -9.59 -4.38 9.73
CA ASP A 83 -9.87 -5.39 8.71
C ASP A 83 -8.62 -6.08 8.14
N GLY A 84 -7.43 -5.59 8.50
CA GLY A 84 -6.15 -6.16 8.01
C GLY A 84 -5.85 -5.87 6.53
N LEU A 85 -6.64 -5.05 5.87
CA LEU A 85 -6.36 -4.58 4.52
C LEU A 85 -5.41 -3.37 4.54
N TYR A 86 -4.81 -3.09 3.40
CA TYR A 86 -3.88 -1.97 3.25
C TYR A 86 -4.56 -0.67 2.88
N THR A 87 -3.94 0.42 3.30
CA THR A 87 -4.08 1.74 2.72
C THR A 87 -2.85 2.05 1.91
N LEU A 88 -3.03 2.65 0.75
CA LEU A 88 -1.96 2.99 -0.18
C LEU A 88 -1.36 4.35 0.19
N ARG A 89 -0.03 4.45 0.17
CA ARG A 89 0.70 5.71 0.26
C ARG A 89 1.00 6.23 -1.14
N MET A 90 1.34 7.51 -1.28
CA MET A 90 1.59 8.10 -2.60
C MET A 90 2.71 7.41 -3.36
N GLU A 91 3.80 7.03 -2.66
CA GLU A 91 4.86 6.25 -3.29
C GLU A 91 4.37 4.89 -3.81
N GLY A 92 3.52 4.20 -3.05
CA GLY A 92 2.87 2.97 -3.51
C GLY A 92 1.97 3.20 -4.73
N ALA A 93 1.25 4.34 -4.78
CA ALA A 93 0.43 4.71 -5.94
C ALA A 93 1.28 4.92 -7.20
N LYS A 94 2.41 5.64 -7.09
CA LYS A 94 3.36 5.84 -8.19
C LYS A 94 3.82 4.50 -8.77
N ARG A 95 4.25 3.56 -7.91
CA ARG A 95 4.72 2.23 -8.33
C ARG A 95 3.64 1.41 -9.04
N ILE A 96 2.38 1.50 -8.58
CA ILE A 96 1.26 0.82 -9.25
C ILE A 96 0.99 1.44 -10.62
N VAL A 97 0.98 2.78 -10.69
CA VAL A 97 0.75 3.49 -11.97
C VAL A 97 1.81 3.15 -12.99
N GLU A 98 3.09 3.05 -12.59
CA GLU A 98 4.19 2.65 -13.46
C GLU A 98 4.09 1.20 -13.96
N ALA A 99 3.59 0.29 -13.11
CA ALA A 99 3.63 -1.16 -13.37
C ALA A 99 2.34 -1.72 -13.97
N VAL A 100 1.21 -1.06 -13.75
CA VAL A 100 -0.10 -1.56 -14.14
C VAL A 100 -0.82 -0.52 -15.00
N PRO A 101 -1.21 -0.88 -16.23
CA PRO A 101 -1.87 0.06 -17.14
C PRO A 101 -3.22 0.52 -16.61
N ALA A 102 -3.60 1.75 -16.98
CA ALA A 102 -4.96 2.23 -16.75
C ALA A 102 -5.98 1.32 -17.49
N PRO A 103 -7.20 1.23 -16.98
CA PRO A 103 -7.81 2.02 -15.90
C PRO A 103 -7.66 1.41 -14.49
N HIS A 104 -6.93 0.29 -14.32
CA HIS A 104 -6.88 -0.47 -13.07
C HIS A 104 -6.63 0.41 -11.83
N MET A 105 -7.57 0.41 -10.86
CA MET A 105 -7.59 1.21 -9.63
C MET A 105 -7.65 2.73 -9.82
N ARG A 106 -7.76 3.26 -11.06
CA ARG A 106 -7.75 4.71 -11.32
C ARG A 106 -9.13 5.34 -11.16
N VAL A 107 -9.13 6.56 -10.62
CA VAL A 107 -10.23 7.51 -10.72
C VAL A 107 -9.64 8.80 -11.30
N VAL A 108 -9.95 9.06 -12.57
CA VAL A 108 -9.41 10.19 -13.33
C VAL A 108 -10.27 11.42 -13.08
N VAL A 109 -9.66 12.54 -12.68
CA VAL A 109 -10.40 13.77 -12.39
C VAL A 109 -10.10 14.89 -13.38
N MET A 110 -11.00 15.88 -13.44
CA MET A 110 -10.86 17.10 -14.26
C MET A 110 -9.73 17.97 -13.73
N ASP A 111 -9.06 18.68 -14.64
CA ASP A 111 -7.91 19.56 -14.32
C ASP A 111 -8.24 20.60 -13.25
N ASP A 112 -9.45 21.17 -13.27
CA ASP A 112 -9.92 22.16 -12.29
C ASP A 112 -9.97 21.62 -10.85
N SER A 113 -10.08 20.30 -10.68
CA SER A 113 -10.12 19.67 -9.37
C SER A 113 -8.76 19.16 -8.88
N VAL A 114 -7.77 19.04 -9.78
CA VAL A 114 -6.44 18.55 -9.46
C VAL A 114 -5.78 19.29 -8.29
N PRO A 115 -5.74 20.63 -8.24
CA PRO A 115 -5.10 21.34 -7.13
C PRO A 115 -5.72 20.98 -5.77
N PHE A 116 -7.05 20.93 -5.71
CA PHE A 116 -7.77 20.63 -4.48
C PHE A 116 -7.58 19.19 -4.00
N VAL A 117 -7.63 18.24 -4.94
CA VAL A 117 -7.45 16.81 -4.63
C VAL A 117 -6.00 16.52 -4.21
N SER A 118 -5.03 17.18 -4.84
CA SER A 118 -3.60 17.10 -4.46
C SER A 118 -3.33 17.60 -3.04
N GLU A 119 -4.12 18.57 -2.56
CA GLU A 119 -4.10 19.08 -1.19
C GLU A 119 -4.86 18.19 -0.19
N GLY A 120 -5.31 17.01 -0.59
CA GLY A 120 -6.02 16.08 0.29
C GLY A 120 -7.53 16.29 0.37
N ARG A 121 -8.15 17.17 -0.45
CA ARG A 121 -9.61 17.31 -0.50
C ARG A 121 -10.24 16.14 -1.24
N ASN A 122 -11.46 15.77 -0.84
CA ASN A 122 -12.19 14.66 -1.44
C ASN A 122 -12.53 14.91 -2.92
N ALA A 123 -12.48 13.86 -3.74
CA ALA A 123 -12.93 13.92 -5.13
C ALA A 123 -14.45 13.69 -5.20
N PHE A 124 -15.17 14.61 -5.86
CA PHE A 124 -16.61 14.51 -6.04
C PHE A 124 -16.95 14.01 -7.44
N ALA A 125 -18.07 13.27 -7.57
CA ALA A 125 -18.49 12.61 -8.79
C ALA A 125 -18.57 13.55 -10.00
N GLN A 126 -19.03 14.78 -9.82
CA GLN A 126 -19.13 15.77 -10.90
C GLN A 126 -17.78 16.15 -11.54
N PHE A 127 -16.66 15.89 -10.85
CA PHE A 127 -15.32 16.19 -11.35
C PHE A 127 -14.58 14.93 -11.83
N VAL A 128 -15.20 13.76 -11.74
CA VAL A 128 -14.61 12.52 -12.26
C VAL A 128 -14.89 12.41 -13.75
N LEU A 129 -13.86 12.23 -14.55
CA LEU A 129 -13.93 12.03 -15.99
C LEU A 129 -14.13 10.58 -16.35
N ASP A 130 -13.36 9.70 -15.70
CA ASP A 130 -13.40 8.26 -15.93
C ASP A 130 -12.91 7.52 -14.68
N CYS A 131 -13.22 6.23 -14.59
CA CYS A 131 -12.74 5.38 -13.52
C CYS A 131 -12.69 3.91 -13.95
N ASP A 132 -11.88 3.13 -13.27
CA ASP A 132 -11.85 1.67 -13.44
C ASP A 132 -13.24 1.07 -13.19
N PRO A 133 -13.82 0.34 -14.14
CA PRO A 133 -15.15 -0.26 -14.03
C PRO A 133 -15.24 -1.35 -12.93
N GLU A 134 -14.11 -1.90 -12.51
CA GLU A 134 -14.03 -2.95 -11.49
C GLU A 134 -13.97 -2.42 -10.05
N ILE A 135 -13.90 -1.09 -9.86
CA ILE A 135 -13.89 -0.47 -8.52
C ILE A 135 -15.18 -0.81 -7.78
N ARG A 136 -15.01 -1.27 -6.55
CA ARG A 136 -16.10 -1.57 -5.62
C ARG A 136 -16.17 -0.53 -4.51
N LEU A 137 -17.32 -0.46 -3.87
CA LEU A 137 -17.48 0.39 -2.69
C LEU A 137 -16.43 0.00 -1.63
N MET A 138 -15.78 1.01 -1.07
CA MET A 138 -14.72 0.89 -0.05
C MET A 138 -13.36 0.36 -0.55
N ASP A 139 -13.19 0.13 -1.83
CA ASP A 139 -11.87 -0.18 -2.38
C ASP A 139 -10.90 1.00 -2.21
N GLU A 140 -9.63 0.66 -2.05
CA GLU A 140 -8.53 1.62 -2.11
C GLU A 140 -8.26 1.97 -3.57
N VAL A 141 -8.23 3.26 -3.89
CA VAL A 141 -8.12 3.77 -5.27
C VAL A 141 -7.03 4.84 -5.38
N ILE A 142 -6.54 5.01 -6.59
CA ILE A 142 -5.59 6.05 -6.96
C ILE A 142 -6.35 7.12 -7.75
N VAL A 143 -6.33 8.35 -7.28
CA VAL A 143 -6.86 9.48 -8.03
C VAL A 143 -5.74 10.02 -8.92
N THR A 144 -6.02 10.14 -10.22
CA THR A 144 -5.06 10.62 -11.22
C THR A 144 -5.59 11.83 -11.97
N ASP A 145 -4.68 12.59 -12.56
CA ASP A 145 -5.00 13.56 -13.60
C ASP A 145 -5.25 12.86 -14.95
N LYS A 146 -5.51 13.63 -16.00
CA LYS A 146 -5.73 13.12 -17.37
C LYS A 146 -4.51 12.45 -18.00
N ASN A 147 -3.32 12.70 -17.46
CA ASN A 147 -2.04 12.16 -17.95
C ASN A 147 -1.61 10.92 -17.15
N ASP A 148 -2.52 10.33 -16.37
CA ASP A 148 -2.27 9.21 -15.45
C ASP A 148 -1.24 9.52 -14.35
N ASN A 149 -1.00 10.81 -14.01
CA ASN A 149 -0.16 11.15 -12.87
C ASN A 149 -0.96 10.96 -11.58
N PRO A 150 -0.46 10.19 -10.60
CA PRO A 150 -1.12 10.02 -9.31
C PRO A 150 -1.05 11.32 -8.50
N ILE A 151 -2.21 11.83 -8.08
CA ILE A 151 -2.35 13.08 -7.32
C ILE A 151 -2.87 12.86 -5.89
N ALA A 152 -3.56 11.75 -5.66
CA ALA A 152 -4.02 11.37 -4.33
C ALA A 152 -4.30 9.86 -4.24
N THR A 153 -4.36 9.35 -3.01
CA THR A 153 -4.89 8.03 -2.70
C THR A 153 -6.06 8.14 -1.73
N GLY A 154 -6.98 7.19 -1.82
CA GLY A 154 -8.15 7.22 -0.97
C GLY A 154 -9.03 5.99 -1.12
N ARG A 155 -10.26 6.13 -0.67
CA ARG A 155 -11.23 5.06 -0.67
C ARG A 155 -12.45 5.43 -1.52
N ALA A 156 -12.88 4.52 -2.39
CA ALA A 156 -14.08 4.70 -3.19
C ALA A 156 -15.34 4.72 -2.29
N PHE A 157 -16.15 5.76 -2.44
CA PHE A 157 -17.43 5.93 -1.74
C PHE A 157 -18.62 5.83 -2.68
N LEU A 158 -18.36 5.82 -3.98
CA LEU A 158 -19.33 5.52 -5.02
C LEU A 158 -18.73 4.46 -5.95
N VAL A 159 -19.57 3.58 -6.48
CA VAL A 159 -19.17 2.66 -7.54
C VAL A 159 -19.22 3.34 -8.91
N PRO A 160 -18.55 2.80 -9.94
CA PRO A 160 -18.45 3.45 -11.27
C PRO A 160 -19.78 3.84 -11.89
N PHE A 161 -20.80 3.01 -11.71
CA PHE A 161 -22.15 3.30 -12.18
C PHE A 161 -22.75 4.54 -11.50
N GLU A 162 -22.59 4.68 -10.19
CA GLU A 162 -23.07 5.82 -9.42
C GLU A 162 -22.32 7.11 -9.79
N ILE A 163 -20.99 7.03 -9.97
CA ILE A 163 -20.15 8.16 -10.39
C ILE A 163 -20.66 8.75 -11.70
N LYS A 164 -21.02 7.90 -12.67
CA LYS A 164 -21.54 8.34 -13.99
C LYS A 164 -22.92 8.98 -13.92
N GLN A 165 -23.74 8.64 -12.95
CA GLN A 165 -25.12 9.12 -12.82
C GLN A 165 -25.30 10.28 -11.83
N MET A 166 -24.45 10.37 -10.81
CA MET A 166 -24.63 11.34 -9.74
C MET A 166 -23.97 12.69 -10.10
N LYS A 167 -24.77 13.74 -10.15
CA LYS A 167 -24.27 15.12 -10.27
C LYS A 167 -23.64 15.67 -8.99
N LYS A 168 -23.92 15.04 -7.85
CA LYS A 168 -23.41 15.41 -6.53
C LYS A 168 -23.13 14.13 -5.76
N GLY A 169 -22.05 14.09 -5.03
CA GLY A 169 -21.65 12.94 -4.22
C GLY A 169 -20.13 12.85 -4.13
N MET A 170 -19.65 12.37 -3.00
CA MET A 170 -18.23 12.13 -2.79
C MET A 170 -17.87 10.78 -3.45
N ALA A 171 -17.15 10.83 -4.58
CA ALA A 171 -16.70 9.63 -5.28
C ALA A 171 -15.55 8.95 -4.54
N VAL A 172 -14.54 9.75 -4.12
CA VAL A 172 -13.39 9.24 -3.37
C VAL A 172 -13.20 10.07 -2.12
N LYS A 173 -13.11 9.39 -0.98
CA LYS A 173 -12.62 9.95 0.27
C LYS A 173 -11.10 9.90 0.25
N VAL A 174 -10.48 11.01 -0.05
CA VAL A 174 -9.01 11.15 -0.08
C VAL A 174 -8.44 10.97 1.32
N ARG A 175 -7.28 10.32 1.40
CA ARG A 175 -6.55 10.08 2.63
C ARG A 175 -5.17 10.73 2.61
N SER A 176 -4.50 10.69 1.47
CA SER A 176 -3.21 11.33 1.26
C SER A 176 -3.22 12.00 -0.10
N GLY A 177 -2.90 13.28 -0.13
CA GLY A 177 -2.64 14.04 -1.35
C GLY A 177 -1.15 14.06 -1.68
N LYS A 178 -0.82 14.47 -2.89
CA LYS A 178 0.59 14.62 -3.31
C LYS A 178 1.35 15.63 -2.45
N SER A 179 0.68 16.69 -2.02
CA SER A 179 1.27 17.74 -1.17
C SER A 179 1.56 17.30 0.27
N ASP A 180 1.05 16.15 0.71
CA ASP A 180 1.34 15.61 2.05
C ASP A 180 2.72 14.94 2.13
N ASP A 181 3.34 14.61 0.99
CA ASP A 181 4.61 13.90 0.88
C ASP A 181 5.78 14.84 0.44
N GLU A 182 5.51 16.14 0.19
CA GLU A 182 6.49 17.21 -0.06
C GLU A 182 6.83 17.97 1.26
#